data_a982e38a1eb06b8c361bae66f3409863
#
_entry.id   a982e38a1eb06b8c361bae66f3409863
#
_cell.length_a   1.000
_cell.length_b   1.000
_cell.length_c   1.000
_cell.angle_alpha   90.00
_cell.angle_beta   90.00
_cell.angle_gamma   90.00
#
_symmetry.space_group_name_H-M   'P 1'
#
loop_
_entity.id
_entity.type
_entity.pdbx_description
1 polymer ?
#
loop_
_entity_poly.entity_id
_entity_poly.type
_entity_poly.pdbx_seq_one_letter_code
_entity_poly.pdbx_strand_id
1 'polypeptide(L)'
;EEFALNEDFLNLFLQKTGNAELFSYKIVSEEVSLTDAVLGESDLTIVLEKDGRNVALLIENKIHAIARPRQYERYVERGEKGVREEQYSAFYVFLIAPAEYMKNNSSAAKYPLKVTYEECRELFIASTTVRNQLKYQQLSAAIEQARRPYTKIVDAASTAFWGKYVCYLHTHYPDIELKSKVKEKSKNGDWPTYKTSLDLKPVYIHHKMKMRGVEYSYIDLTFNGLAAHREELKALLKDMLGEQYAPQFVIHKAGNSAVLRLIAPKYLDWQIPFEEQIDVVEDHLRLVALLCETAKQIDRERLSAFYAVAAPEKLK
;
A
#
# COMPACT_ATOMS: atom_id res chain seq x y z
N GLU A 1 18.68 6.81 14.06
CA GLU A 1 19.72 6.40 15.03
C GLU A 1 21.12 6.53 14.43
N GLU A 2 21.43 5.93 13.25
CA GLU A 2 22.78 6.02 12.65
C GLU A 2 23.11 7.45 12.24
N PHE A 3 22.18 8.21 11.75
CA PHE A 3 22.40 9.62 11.41
C PHE A 3 22.89 10.44 12.62
N ALA A 4 22.33 10.21 13.81
CA ALA A 4 22.69 10.94 15.03
C ALA A 4 23.99 10.43 15.70
N LEU A 5 24.34 9.17 15.48
CA LEU A 5 25.40 8.50 16.24
C LEU A 5 26.66 8.18 15.44
N ASN A 6 26.61 8.34 14.12
CA ASN A 6 27.71 8.01 13.21
C ASN A 6 27.87 9.12 12.16
N GLU A 7 28.85 9.96 12.35
CA GLU A 7 29.16 11.08 11.46
C GLU A 7 29.48 10.61 10.03
N ASP A 8 30.21 9.49 9.88
CA ASP A 8 30.51 8.93 8.56
C ASP A 8 29.25 8.49 7.82
N PHE A 9 28.23 8.01 8.58
CA PHE A 9 26.93 7.63 7.99
C PHE A 9 26.19 8.86 7.47
N LEU A 10 26.13 9.96 8.21
CA LEU A 10 25.57 11.22 7.75
C LEU A 10 26.36 11.75 6.54
N ASN A 11 27.68 11.78 6.64
CA ASN A 11 28.59 12.28 5.60
C ASN A 11 28.42 11.54 4.27
N LEU A 12 28.13 10.23 4.29
CA LEU A 12 27.82 9.45 3.10
C LEU A 12 26.63 10.04 2.31
N PHE A 13 25.59 10.50 3.02
CA PHE A 13 24.45 11.17 2.38
C PHE A 13 24.79 12.59 1.92
N LEU A 14 25.46 13.36 2.76
CA LEU A 14 25.83 14.75 2.45
C LEU A 14 26.71 14.84 1.21
N GLN A 15 27.67 13.94 1.03
CA GLN A 15 28.51 13.85 -0.16
C GLN A 15 27.70 13.73 -1.45
N LYS A 16 26.61 12.97 -1.43
CA LYS A 16 25.75 12.78 -2.61
C LYS A 16 25.03 14.06 -3.04
N THR A 17 24.81 15.02 -2.12
CA THR A 17 24.14 16.30 -2.45
C THR A 17 25.00 17.21 -3.32
N GLY A 18 26.32 17.04 -3.32
CA GLY A 18 27.26 17.96 -3.96
C GLY A 18 27.38 19.31 -3.25
N ASN A 19 26.71 19.51 -2.10
CA ASN A 19 26.73 20.75 -1.35
C ASN A 19 27.65 20.62 -0.13
N ALA A 20 28.89 21.12 -0.27
CA ALA A 20 29.90 21.05 0.78
C ALA A 20 29.53 21.84 2.05
N GLU A 21 28.67 22.85 1.97
CA GLU A 21 28.23 23.63 3.13
C GLU A 21 27.51 22.76 4.17
N LEU A 22 26.78 21.73 3.73
CA LEU A 22 25.97 20.86 4.59
C LEU A 22 26.81 20.11 5.64
N PHE A 23 28.12 19.90 5.42
CA PHE A 23 29.00 19.27 6.41
C PHE A 23 29.18 20.09 7.69
N SER A 24 28.79 21.37 7.65
CA SER A 24 28.82 22.25 8.83
C SER A 24 27.46 22.36 9.55
N TYR A 25 26.42 21.68 9.04
CA TYR A 25 25.10 21.65 9.65
C TYR A 25 25.02 20.56 10.73
N LYS A 26 24.12 20.74 11.69
CA LYS A 26 23.85 19.76 12.75
C LYS A 26 22.44 19.22 12.60
N ILE A 27 22.22 17.96 12.97
CA ILE A 27 20.89 17.37 13.02
C ILE A 27 20.11 17.99 14.17
N VAL A 28 18.91 18.50 13.88
CA VAL A 28 17.99 19.07 14.87
C VAL A 28 16.68 18.28 14.98
N SER A 29 16.34 17.49 13.96
CA SER A 29 15.16 16.60 13.99
C SER A 29 15.40 15.33 13.18
N GLU A 30 14.87 14.22 13.68
CA GLU A 30 14.80 12.93 13.01
C GLU A 30 13.38 12.38 13.19
N GLU A 31 12.62 12.24 12.09
CA GLU A 31 11.24 11.76 12.12
C GLU A 31 11.06 10.54 11.21
N VAL A 32 10.59 9.44 11.79
CA VAL A 32 10.29 8.19 11.10
C VAL A 32 8.80 8.14 10.78
N SER A 33 8.46 7.70 9.57
CA SER A 33 7.05 7.52 9.14
C SER A 33 6.20 8.79 9.23
N LEU A 34 6.79 9.94 8.91
CA LEU A 34 6.07 11.21 8.89
C LEU A 34 5.01 11.20 7.77
N THR A 35 3.74 11.30 8.16
CA THR A 35 2.60 11.18 7.26
C THR A 35 1.98 12.53 6.95
N ASP A 36 1.97 12.92 5.67
CA ASP A 36 1.12 13.98 5.14
C ASP A 36 -0.25 13.42 4.73
N ALA A 37 -1.32 14.09 5.12
CA ALA A 37 -2.69 13.62 4.88
C ALA A 37 -3.05 13.46 3.40
N VAL A 38 -2.39 14.21 2.50
CA VAL A 38 -2.64 14.23 1.04
C VAL A 38 -1.53 13.53 0.28
N LEU A 39 -0.27 13.83 0.63
CA LEU A 39 0.91 13.41 -0.12
C LEU A 39 1.49 12.07 0.36
N GLY A 40 0.95 11.52 1.46
CA GLY A 40 1.37 10.23 2.02
C GLY A 40 2.57 10.32 2.93
N GLU A 41 3.20 9.18 3.19
CA GLU A 41 4.24 9.00 4.20
C GLU A 41 5.65 9.18 3.62
N SER A 42 6.55 9.76 4.45
CA SER A 42 8.01 9.71 4.26
C SER A 42 8.59 8.69 5.22
N ASP A 43 9.41 7.75 4.74
CA ASP A 43 9.98 6.71 5.60
C ASP A 43 10.90 7.31 6.66
N LEU A 44 11.69 8.33 6.27
CA LEU A 44 12.55 9.07 7.19
C LEU A 44 12.72 10.51 6.70
N THR A 45 12.62 11.46 7.63
CA THR A 45 12.93 12.88 7.43
C THR A 45 13.98 13.31 8.44
N ILE A 46 15.10 13.84 7.95
CA ILE A 46 16.19 14.41 8.78
C ILE A 46 16.20 15.91 8.51
N VAL A 47 16.18 16.71 9.56
CA VAL A 47 16.34 18.17 9.45
C VAL A 47 17.70 18.55 10.01
N LEU A 48 18.45 19.23 9.18
CA LEU A 48 19.77 19.79 9.50
C LEU A 48 19.64 21.30 9.70
N GLU A 49 20.37 21.87 10.64
CA GLU A 49 20.33 23.31 10.96
C GLU A 49 21.73 23.89 11.00
N LYS A 50 21.87 25.12 10.53
CA LYS A 50 23.03 26.00 10.70
C LYS A 50 22.59 27.47 10.62
N ASP A 51 22.97 28.27 11.62
CA ASP A 51 22.73 29.71 11.68
C ASP A 51 21.25 30.10 11.42
N GLY A 52 20.32 29.30 11.98
CA GLY A 52 18.87 29.48 11.81
C GLY A 52 18.33 29.02 10.46
N ARG A 53 19.13 28.40 9.62
CA ARG A 53 18.68 27.79 8.35
C ARG A 53 18.51 26.30 8.50
N ASN A 54 17.30 25.83 8.21
CA ASN A 54 16.99 24.41 8.18
C ASN A 54 17.08 23.87 6.75
N VAL A 55 17.59 22.63 6.62
CA VAL A 55 17.61 21.85 5.37
C VAL A 55 17.11 20.44 5.66
N ALA A 56 16.19 19.93 4.83
CA ALA A 56 15.62 18.61 5.02
C ALA A 56 16.24 17.56 4.08
N LEU A 57 16.54 16.37 4.61
CA LEU A 57 16.80 15.15 3.84
C LEU A 57 15.54 14.26 3.92
N LEU A 58 14.84 14.09 2.81
CA LEU A 58 13.65 13.24 2.70
C LEU A 58 14.09 11.91 2.10
N ILE A 59 14.00 10.83 2.87
CA ILE A 59 14.61 9.55 2.53
C ILE A 59 13.53 8.48 2.34
N GLU A 60 13.48 7.90 1.16
CA GLU A 60 12.72 6.69 0.85
C GLU A 60 13.61 5.47 1.02
N ASN A 61 13.14 4.46 1.76
CA ASN A 61 13.86 3.23 2.05
C ASN A 61 13.21 2.02 1.37
N LYS A 62 13.97 1.28 0.58
CA LYS A 62 13.49 0.09 -0.14
C LYS A 62 14.45 -1.09 0.04
N ILE A 63 13.87 -2.29 0.20
CA ILE A 63 14.62 -3.55 0.10
C ILE A 63 14.17 -4.31 -1.16
N HIS A 64 12.88 -4.61 -1.27
CA HIS A 64 12.32 -5.38 -2.40
C HIS A 64 10.91 -4.91 -2.81
N ALA A 65 10.30 -4.00 -2.07
CA ALA A 65 8.94 -3.54 -2.35
C ALA A 65 8.87 -2.72 -3.63
N ILE A 66 7.85 -2.97 -4.47
CA ILE A 66 7.59 -2.20 -5.67
C ILE A 66 7.28 -0.75 -5.30
N ALA A 67 7.83 0.19 -6.07
CA ALA A 67 7.54 1.61 -5.86
C ALA A 67 6.05 1.91 -6.10
N ARG A 68 5.46 2.70 -5.23
CA ARG A 68 4.07 3.18 -5.41
C ARG A 68 4.00 4.18 -6.57
N PRO A 69 2.84 4.29 -7.26
CA PRO A 69 2.66 5.29 -8.31
C PRO A 69 3.02 6.70 -7.81
N ARG A 70 3.77 7.44 -8.64
CA ARG A 70 4.22 8.81 -8.34
C ARG A 70 4.95 8.96 -7.00
N GLN A 71 5.67 7.96 -6.53
CA GLN A 71 6.29 7.98 -5.20
C GLN A 71 7.36 9.08 -5.10
N TYR A 72 8.27 9.18 -6.09
CA TYR A 72 9.28 10.22 -6.13
C TYR A 72 8.65 11.62 -6.20
N GLU A 73 7.68 11.81 -7.08
CA GLU A 73 6.99 13.07 -7.27
C GLU A 73 6.32 13.54 -5.96
N ARG A 74 5.72 12.63 -5.21
CA ARG A 74 5.13 12.97 -3.88
C ARG A 74 6.19 13.37 -2.85
N TYR A 75 7.40 12.80 -2.91
CA TYR A 75 8.50 13.26 -2.06
C TYR A 75 8.93 14.69 -2.42
N VAL A 76 9.01 15.02 -3.70
CA VAL A 76 9.29 16.40 -4.16
C VAL A 76 8.18 17.34 -3.70
N GLU A 77 6.91 17.00 -3.93
CA GLU A 77 5.75 17.79 -3.52
C GLU A 77 5.73 18.06 -2.00
N ARG A 78 6.10 17.07 -1.16
CA ARG A 78 6.27 17.26 0.30
C ARG A 78 7.42 18.21 0.63
N GLY A 79 8.55 18.08 -0.05
CA GLY A 79 9.68 18.96 0.11
C GLY A 79 9.32 20.42 -0.24
N GLU A 80 8.66 20.63 -1.37
CA GLU A 80 8.17 21.94 -1.78
C GLU A 80 7.14 22.52 -0.81
N LYS A 81 6.27 21.68 -0.26
CA LYS A 81 5.31 22.08 0.78
C LYS A 81 6.04 22.57 2.04
N GLY A 82 7.04 21.83 2.52
CA GLY A 82 7.80 22.20 3.71
C GLY A 82 8.58 23.53 3.51
N VAL A 83 9.07 23.79 2.30
CA VAL A 83 9.68 25.09 1.96
C VAL A 83 8.64 26.20 1.98
N ARG A 84 7.46 26.01 1.40
CA ARG A 84 6.37 27.02 1.42
C ARG A 84 5.85 27.29 2.82
N GLU A 85 5.86 26.29 3.70
CA GLU A 85 5.44 26.40 5.11
C GLU A 85 6.59 26.84 6.04
N GLU A 86 7.73 27.25 5.48
CA GLU A 86 8.91 27.72 6.20
C GLU A 86 9.49 26.73 7.22
N GLN A 87 9.21 25.44 7.04
CA GLN A 87 9.77 24.38 7.91
C GLN A 87 11.27 24.20 7.67
N TYR A 88 11.70 24.39 6.42
CA TYR A 88 13.10 24.40 5.98
C TYR A 88 13.28 25.24 4.71
N SER A 89 14.50 25.73 4.48
CA SER A 89 14.83 26.58 3.32
C SER A 89 15.17 25.80 2.05
N ALA A 90 15.54 24.53 2.19
CA ALA A 90 15.87 23.63 1.09
C ALA A 90 15.62 22.17 1.49
N PHE A 91 15.52 21.30 0.50
CA PHE A 91 15.38 19.85 0.74
C PHE A 91 16.12 19.02 -0.31
N TYR A 92 16.42 17.77 0.06
CA TYR A 92 17.03 16.78 -0.79
C TYR A 92 16.24 15.46 -0.68
N VAL A 93 15.90 14.85 -1.82
CA VAL A 93 15.17 13.58 -1.85
C VAL A 93 16.11 12.43 -2.18
N PHE A 94 16.17 11.46 -1.29
CA PHE A 94 17.04 10.29 -1.38
C PHE A 94 16.26 9.00 -1.59
N LEU A 95 16.86 8.08 -2.32
CA LEU A 95 16.52 6.66 -2.27
C LEU A 95 17.67 5.91 -1.61
N ILE A 96 17.37 5.17 -0.52
CA ILE A 96 18.29 4.19 0.04
C ILE A 96 17.76 2.77 -0.24
N ALA A 97 18.56 1.93 -0.89
CA ALA A 97 18.18 0.57 -1.26
C ALA A 97 19.40 -0.28 -1.59
N PRO A 98 19.30 -1.62 -1.62
CA PRO A 98 20.33 -2.47 -2.19
C PRO A 98 20.61 -2.11 -3.67
N ALA A 99 21.86 -2.23 -4.08
CA ALA A 99 22.29 -1.92 -5.47
C ALA A 99 21.49 -2.74 -6.52
N GLU A 100 21.17 -4.00 -6.22
CA GLU A 100 20.35 -4.85 -7.06
C GLU A 100 18.93 -4.33 -7.26
N TYR A 101 18.31 -3.78 -6.18
CA TYR A 101 17.02 -3.10 -6.29
C TYR A 101 17.08 -1.90 -7.25
N MET A 102 18.11 -1.08 -7.11
CA MET A 102 18.27 0.12 -7.95
C MET A 102 18.50 -0.21 -9.43
N LYS A 103 19.20 -1.32 -9.71
CA LYS A 103 19.45 -1.82 -11.06
C LYS A 103 18.18 -2.34 -11.73
N ASN A 104 17.34 -3.08 -10.98
CA ASN A 104 16.21 -3.81 -11.53
C ASN A 104 14.88 -3.03 -11.47
N ASN A 105 14.88 -1.83 -10.87
CA ASN A 105 13.66 -1.04 -10.69
C ASN A 105 13.76 0.30 -11.43
N SER A 106 13.04 0.44 -12.53
CA SER A 106 13.04 1.67 -13.33
C SER A 106 12.59 2.92 -12.55
N SER A 107 11.78 2.77 -11.51
CA SER A 107 11.38 3.91 -10.68
C SER A 107 12.54 4.47 -9.84
N ALA A 108 13.58 3.66 -9.56
CA ALA A 108 14.77 4.13 -8.87
C ALA A 108 15.57 5.15 -9.72
N ALA A 109 15.43 5.11 -11.05
CA ALA A 109 16.09 6.07 -11.95
C ALA A 109 15.60 7.51 -11.74
N LYS A 110 14.38 7.69 -11.20
CA LYS A 110 13.81 9.02 -10.94
C LYS A 110 14.52 9.76 -9.79
N TYR A 111 15.12 9.03 -8.85
CA TYR A 111 15.81 9.63 -7.72
C TYR A 111 17.21 10.07 -8.15
N PRO A 112 17.55 11.39 -8.12
CA PRO A 112 18.89 11.86 -8.43
C PRO A 112 19.91 11.49 -7.36
N LEU A 113 19.48 11.44 -6.09
CA LEU A 113 20.33 11.11 -4.95
C LEU A 113 20.04 9.70 -4.45
N LYS A 114 21.09 8.88 -4.43
CA LYS A 114 21.00 7.46 -4.09
C LYS A 114 22.14 7.05 -3.16
N VAL A 115 21.79 6.26 -2.16
CA VAL A 115 22.75 5.60 -1.29
C VAL A 115 22.43 4.11 -1.28
N THR A 116 23.40 3.26 -1.55
CA THR A 116 23.19 1.82 -1.54
C THR A 116 23.40 1.24 -0.14
N TYR A 117 22.72 0.15 0.15
CA TYR A 117 22.95 -0.61 1.38
C TYR A 117 24.38 -1.13 1.44
N GLU A 118 24.98 -1.41 0.30
CA GLU A 118 26.37 -1.80 0.18
C GLU A 118 27.31 -0.68 0.66
N GLU A 119 27.10 0.59 0.24
CA GLU A 119 27.87 1.74 0.74
C GLU A 119 27.70 1.92 2.25
N CYS A 120 26.46 1.80 2.76
CA CYS A 120 26.22 1.86 4.20
C CYS A 120 26.93 0.74 4.96
N ARG A 121 26.93 -0.49 4.43
CA ARG A 121 27.56 -1.66 5.06
C ARG A 121 29.07 -1.50 5.18
N GLU A 122 29.72 -0.90 4.19
CA GLU A 122 31.18 -0.69 4.20
C GLU A 122 31.63 0.15 5.42
N LEU A 123 30.81 1.05 5.92
CA LEU A 123 31.11 1.85 7.13
C LEU A 123 31.25 0.99 8.40
N PHE A 124 30.73 -0.22 8.39
CA PHE A 124 30.70 -1.12 9.55
C PHE A 124 31.66 -2.31 9.45
N ILE A 125 32.29 -2.54 8.28
CA ILE A 125 33.04 -3.76 7.99
C ILE A 125 34.25 -3.94 8.90
N ALA A 126 34.96 -2.86 9.22
CA ALA A 126 36.19 -2.89 10.04
C ALA A 126 35.91 -2.76 11.54
N SER A 127 34.67 -2.60 11.97
CA SER A 127 34.35 -2.32 13.37
C SER A 127 34.23 -3.60 14.18
N THR A 128 34.84 -3.57 15.37
CA THR A 128 34.84 -4.65 16.35
C THR A 128 33.72 -4.52 17.39
N THR A 129 32.99 -3.42 17.42
CA THR A 129 31.88 -3.24 18.37
C THR A 129 30.69 -4.12 18.02
N VAL A 130 30.03 -4.69 19.03
CA VAL A 130 28.86 -5.55 18.85
C VAL A 130 27.74 -4.82 18.06
N ARG A 131 27.54 -3.53 18.35
CA ARG A 131 26.56 -2.70 17.66
C ARG A 131 26.83 -2.65 16.15
N ASN A 132 28.04 -2.33 15.76
CA ASN A 132 28.40 -2.19 14.35
C ASN A 132 28.44 -3.53 13.62
N GLN A 133 28.84 -4.61 14.32
CA GLN A 133 28.73 -5.97 13.78
C GLN A 133 27.27 -6.35 13.50
N LEU A 134 26.33 -5.99 14.40
CA LEU A 134 24.91 -6.21 14.18
C LEU A 134 24.40 -5.42 12.97
N LYS A 135 24.80 -4.14 12.81
CA LYS A 135 24.44 -3.31 11.65
C LYS A 135 24.96 -3.91 10.34
N TYR A 136 26.22 -4.35 10.34
CA TYR A 136 26.80 -5.06 9.20
C TYR A 136 25.98 -6.31 8.80
N GLN A 137 25.59 -7.12 9.79
CA GLN A 137 24.79 -8.32 9.57
C GLN A 137 23.38 -7.98 9.03
N GLN A 138 22.70 -6.98 9.59
CA GLN A 138 21.39 -6.52 9.15
C GLN A 138 21.41 -6.02 7.72
N LEU A 139 22.39 -5.17 7.36
CA LEU A 139 22.55 -4.67 6.00
C LEU A 139 22.89 -5.80 5.02
N SER A 140 23.78 -6.73 5.42
CA SER A 140 24.13 -7.90 4.61
C SER A 140 22.91 -8.80 4.36
N ALA A 141 22.06 -9.03 5.37
CA ALA A 141 20.83 -9.79 5.23
C ALA A 141 19.82 -9.09 4.29
N ALA A 142 19.69 -7.77 4.37
CA ALA A 142 18.81 -7.01 3.50
C ALA A 142 19.31 -6.99 2.05
N ILE A 143 20.61 -6.87 1.81
CA ILE A 143 21.24 -6.99 0.49
C ILE A 143 20.98 -8.37 -0.11
N GLU A 144 21.17 -9.43 0.68
CA GLU A 144 20.92 -10.79 0.24
C GLU A 144 19.43 -11.04 -0.04
N GLN A 145 18.54 -10.48 0.77
CA GLN A 145 17.10 -10.54 0.54
C GLN A 145 16.69 -9.89 -0.78
N ALA A 146 17.30 -8.76 -1.15
CA ALA A 146 17.02 -8.09 -2.42
C ALA A 146 17.49 -8.91 -3.65
N ARG A 147 18.53 -9.74 -3.47
CA ARG A 147 19.05 -10.64 -4.53
C ARG A 147 18.19 -11.87 -4.74
N ARG A 148 17.44 -12.28 -3.71
CA ARG A 148 16.58 -13.47 -3.82
C ARG A 148 15.38 -13.16 -4.70
N PRO A 149 15.12 -13.98 -5.74
CA PRO A 149 13.87 -13.86 -6.46
C PRO A 149 12.73 -14.07 -5.49
N TYR A 150 11.64 -13.28 -5.64
CA TYR A 150 10.41 -13.51 -4.89
C TYR A 150 9.95 -14.95 -5.11
N THR A 151 10.21 -15.82 -4.16
CA THR A 151 9.74 -17.20 -4.20
C THR A 151 8.45 -17.25 -3.39
N LYS A 152 7.33 -17.39 -4.09
CA LYS A 152 6.04 -17.65 -3.45
C LYS A 152 6.11 -19.03 -2.81
N ILE A 153 6.11 -19.06 -1.47
CA ILE A 153 5.99 -20.33 -0.75
C ILE A 153 4.54 -20.79 -0.90
N VAL A 154 4.35 -21.85 -1.69
CA VAL A 154 3.04 -22.44 -1.92
C VAL A 154 2.63 -23.19 -0.65
N ASP A 155 1.41 -22.92 -0.21
CA ASP A 155 0.77 -23.63 0.91
C ASP A 155 -0.29 -24.58 0.36
N ALA A 156 -0.16 -25.86 0.68
CA ALA A 156 -1.01 -26.90 0.13
C ALA A 156 -2.47 -26.74 0.58
N ALA A 157 -2.70 -26.42 1.87
CA ALA A 157 -4.06 -26.25 2.41
C ALA A 157 -4.76 -25.06 1.73
N SER A 158 -4.09 -23.90 1.70
CA SER A 158 -4.63 -22.72 1.01
C SER A 158 -4.92 -22.99 -0.46
N THR A 159 -4.01 -23.68 -1.16
CA THR A 159 -4.19 -23.98 -2.58
C THR A 159 -5.37 -24.92 -2.82
N ALA A 160 -5.52 -25.96 -1.98
CA ALA A 160 -6.66 -26.89 -2.07
C ALA A 160 -8.00 -26.20 -1.78
N PHE A 161 -8.06 -25.38 -0.71
CA PHE A 161 -9.24 -24.58 -0.40
C PHE A 161 -9.64 -23.70 -1.58
N TRP A 162 -8.69 -22.92 -2.13
CA TRP A 162 -8.96 -22.02 -3.23
C TRP A 162 -9.38 -22.72 -4.51
N GLY A 163 -8.81 -23.88 -4.82
CA GLY A 163 -9.24 -24.69 -5.96
C GLY A 163 -10.71 -25.11 -5.87
N LYS A 164 -11.13 -25.58 -4.70
CA LYS A 164 -12.51 -25.98 -4.42
C LYS A 164 -13.46 -24.78 -4.38
N TYR A 165 -13.03 -23.66 -3.78
CA TYR A 165 -13.81 -22.42 -3.77
C TYR A 165 -14.12 -21.92 -5.18
N VAL A 166 -13.13 -21.91 -6.06
CA VAL A 166 -13.33 -21.48 -7.47
C VAL A 166 -14.22 -22.44 -8.23
N CYS A 167 -14.05 -23.75 -8.02
CA CYS A 167 -14.92 -24.76 -8.62
C CYS A 167 -16.38 -24.57 -8.17
N TYR A 168 -16.59 -24.40 -6.87
CA TYR A 168 -17.91 -24.13 -6.29
C TYR A 168 -18.54 -22.85 -6.84
N LEU A 169 -17.78 -21.76 -6.89
CA LEU A 169 -18.22 -20.49 -7.48
C LEU A 169 -18.70 -20.67 -8.92
N HIS A 170 -17.89 -21.30 -9.77
CA HIS A 170 -18.25 -21.51 -11.17
C HIS A 170 -19.47 -22.41 -11.36
N THR A 171 -19.68 -23.38 -10.47
CA THR A 171 -20.79 -24.30 -10.54
C THR A 171 -22.11 -23.67 -10.08
N HIS A 172 -22.07 -22.93 -8.98
CA HIS A 172 -23.29 -22.42 -8.32
C HIS A 172 -23.59 -20.95 -8.64
N TYR A 173 -22.57 -20.19 -9.07
CA TYR A 173 -22.66 -18.75 -9.38
C TYR A 173 -21.96 -18.43 -10.71
N PRO A 174 -22.37 -19.03 -11.83
CA PRO A 174 -21.67 -18.94 -13.12
C PRO A 174 -21.57 -17.50 -13.66
N ASP A 175 -22.47 -16.61 -13.25
CA ASP A 175 -22.48 -15.20 -13.66
C ASP A 175 -21.50 -14.32 -12.87
N ILE A 176 -20.84 -14.86 -11.83
CA ILE A 176 -19.89 -14.14 -11.02
C ILE A 176 -18.47 -14.43 -11.50
N GLU A 177 -17.79 -13.41 -12.03
CA GLU A 177 -16.46 -13.54 -12.56
C GLU A 177 -15.39 -13.07 -11.57
N LEU A 178 -14.37 -13.89 -11.37
CA LEU A 178 -13.14 -13.47 -10.67
C LEU A 178 -12.32 -12.54 -11.57
N LYS A 179 -11.78 -11.45 -10.97
CA LYS A 179 -10.90 -10.51 -11.67
C LYS A 179 -9.55 -11.13 -12.05
N SER A 180 -9.06 -12.07 -11.26
CA SER A 180 -7.79 -12.76 -11.49
C SER A 180 -7.95 -14.27 -11.37
N LYS A 181 -7.21 -15.01 -12.20
CA LYS A 181 -7.15 -16.47 -12.10
C LYS A 181 -6.50 -16.86 -10.78
N VAL A 182 -7.19 -17.72 -10.04
CA VAL A 182 -6.64 -18.31 -8.83
C VAL A 182 -5.71 -19.45 -9.22
N LYS A 183 -4.44 -19.32 -8.82
CA LYS A 183 -3.42 -20.36 -8.97
C LYS A 183 -3.00 -20.82 -7.58
N GLU A 184 -1.81 -21.35 -7.47
CA GLU A 184 -1.18 -21.66 -6.18
C GLU A 184 -1.25 -20.49 -5.20
N LYS A 185 -1.54 -20.78 -3.94
CA LYS A 185 -1.68 -19.78 -2.87
C LYS A 185 -0.61 -19.97 -1.79
N SER A 186 -0.18 -18.85 -1.22
CA SER A 186 0.62 -18.85 0.02
C SER A 186 -0.27 -18.94 1.24
N LYS A 187 0.32 -19.28 2.39
CA LYS A 187 -0.40 -19.35 3.68
C LYS A 187 -1.14 -18.05 4.04
N ASN A 188 -0.59 -16.91 3.62
CA ASN A 188 -1.19 -15.59 3.90
C ASN A 188 -2.25 -15.18 2.87
N GLY A 189 -2.54 -16.00 1.88
CA GLY A 189 -3.58 -15.85 0.87
C GLY A 189 -3.93 -14.41 0.41
N ASP A 190 -4.41 -14.28 -0.81
CA ASP A 190 -5.01 -13.02 -1.26
C ASP A 190 -6.54 -13.13 -1.13
N TRP A 191 -7.20 -12.02 -0.92
CA TRP A 191 -8.66 -11.98 -1.01
C TRP A 191 -9.11 -12.05 -2.46
N PRO A 192 -10.20 -12.81 -2.79
CA PRO A 192 -10.75 -12.80 -4.12
C PRO A 192 -11.31 -11.42 -4.46
N THR A 193 -11.10 -11.03 -5.70
CA THR A 193 -11.67 -9.82 -6.28
C THR A 193 -12.55 -10.22 -7.44
N TYR A 194 -13.79 -9.74 -7.44
CA TYR A 194 -14.75 -10.02 -8.48
C TYR A 194 -14.93 -8.81 -9.39
N LYS A 195 -15.25 -9.08 -10.64
CA LYS A 195 -15.65 -8.06 -11.60
C LYS A 195 -17.05 -7.57 -11.28
N THR A 196 -17.35 -6.35 -11.67
CA THR A 196 -18.70 -5.81 -11.68
C THR A 196 -19.13 -5.55 -13.10
N SER A 197 -20.45 -5.59 -13.36
CA SER A 197 -21.04 -5.30 -14.68
C SER A 197 -20.99 -3.80 -15.05
N LEU A 198 -20.55 -2.96 -14.12
CA LEU A 198 -20.45 -1.51 -14.35
C LEU A 198 -19.42 -1.14 -15.42
N ASP A 199 -18.51 -2.07 -15.77
CA ASP A 199 -17.42 -1.86 -16.73
C ASP A 199 -16.60 -0.56 -16.48
N LEU A 200 -16.64 -0.08 -15.25
CA LEU A 200 -15.86 1.05 -14.76
C LEU A 200 -14.66 0.49 -14.00
N LYS A 201 -13.47 0.67 -14.54
CA LYS A 201 -12.21 0.17 -13.94
C LYS A 201 -12.02 0.44 -12.45
N PRO A 202 -12.55 1.55 -11.88
CA PRO A 202 -12.40 1.82 -10.45
C PRO A 202 -13.42 1.12 -9.57
N VAL A 203 -14.37 0.31 -10.09
CA VAL A 203 -15.39 -0.37 -9.30
C VAL A 203 -15.15 -1.88 -9.30
N TYR A 204 -15.05 -2.47 -8.10
CA TYR A 204 -14.80 -3.90 -7.91
C TYR A 204 -15.29 -4.38 -6.55
N ILE A 205 -15.47 -5.70 -6.41
CA ILE A 205 -15.85 -6.34 -5.16
C ILE A 205 -14.65 -7.09 -4.59
N HIS A 206 -14.32 -6.83 -3.33
CA HIS A 206 -13.35 -7.58 -2.53
C HIS A 206 -14.07 -8.43 -1.49
N HIS A 207 -13.75 -9.71 -1.43
CA HIS A 207 -14.19 -10.59 -0.35
C HIS A 207 -13.03 -10.79 0.64
N LYS A 208 -13.07 -10.11 1.76
CA LYS A 208 -12.08 -10.17 2.84
C LYS A 208 -12.44 -11.30 3.80
N MET A 209 -12.11 -12.52 3.42
CA MET A 209 -12.54 -13.77 4.08
C MET A 209 -12.09 -13.89 5.52
N LYS A 210 -10.83 -13.53 5.81
CA LYS A 210 -10.23 -13.61 7.14
C LYS A 210 -9.39 -12.37 7.40
N MET A 211 -9.58 -11.77 8.56
CA MET A 211 -8.80 -10.63 9.01
C MET A 211 -8.29 -10.89 10.44
N ARG A 212 -7.11 -10.38 10.76
CA ARG A 212 -6.50 -10.60 12.07
C ARG A 212 -7.35 -10.00 13.19
N GLY A 213 -7.72 -10.82 14.17
CA GLY A 213 -8.47 -10.39 15.36
C GLY A 213 -9.95 -10.12 15.13
N VAL A 214 -10.53 -10.63 14.03
CA VAL A 214 -11.93 -10.43 13.68
C VAL A 214 -12.59 -11.77 13.39
N GLU A 215 -13.76 -12.03 13.94
CA GLU A 215 -14.49 -13.29 13.80
C GLU A 215 -15.55 -13.27 12.68
N TYR A 216 -15.53 -12.26 11.85
CA TYR A 216 -16.43 -12.08 10.71
C TYR A 216 -15.66 -11.71 9.45
N SER A 217 -16.31 -11.80 8.30
CA SER A 217 -15.76 -11.42 7.00
C SER A 217 -16.40 -10.14 6.49
N TYR A 218 -15.72 -9.49 5.55
CA TYR A 218 -16.26 -8.35 4.83
C TYR A 218 -16.38 -8.64 3.34
N ILE A 219 -17.49 -8.18 2.75
CA ILE A 219 -17.65 -8.14 1.31
C ILE A 219 -17.83 -6.67 0.94
N ASP A 220 -16.82 -6.12 0.27
CA ASP A 220 -16.66 -4.70 0.00
C ASP A 220 -16.88 -4.41 -1.49
N LEU A 221 -17.91 -3.63 -1.83
CA LEU A 221 -18.02 -3.00 -3.15
C LEU A 221 -17.33 -1.63 -3.07
N THR A 222 -16.22 -1.51 -3.80
CA THR A 222 -15.33 -0.37 -3.72
C THR A 222 -15.50 0.54 -4.93
N PHE A 223 -15.67 1.83 -4.67
CA PHE A 223 -15.69 2.93 -5.64
C PHE A 223 -14.42 3.75 -5.46
N ASN A 224 -13.40 3.41 -6.23
CA ASN A 224 -12.09 4.03 -6.10
C ASN A 224 -12.13 5.50 -6.54
N GLY A 225 -11.59 6.40 -5.71
CA GLY A 225 -11.56 7.85 -5.98
C GLY A 225 -12.82 8.61 -5.53
N LEU A 226 -13.87 7.94 -5.03
CA LEU A 226 -15.13 8.59 -4.64
C LEU A 226 -15.31 8.81 -3.14
N ALA A 227 -14.24 8.89 -2.35
CA ALA A 227 -14.35 9.12 -0.90
C ALA A 227 -15.12 10.40 -0.53
N ALA A 228 -15.01 11.45 -1.35
CA ALA A 228 -15.72 12.72 -1.15
C ALA A 228 -17.23 12.59 -1.36
N HIS A 229 -17.67 11.66 -2.22
CA HIS A 229 -19.08 11.42 -2.58
C HIS A 229 -19.71 10.28 -1.78
N ARG A 230 -19.17 10.00 -0.60
CA ARG A 230 -19.62 8.86 0.23
C ARG A 230 -21.09 8.95 0.64
N GLU A 231 -21.57 10.13 1.01
CA GLU A 231 -22.94 10.31 1.49
C GLU A 231 -23.95 10.24 0.34
N GLU A 232 -23.61 10.76 -0.84
CA GLU A 232 -24.42 10.64 -2.05
C GLU A 232 -24.52 9.19 -2.51
N LEU A 233 -23.40 8.46 -2.47
CA LEU A 233 -23.40 7.01 -2.75
C LEU A 233 -24.23 6.23 -1.73
N LYS A 234 -24.19 6.61 -0.44
CA LYS A 234 -25.01 6.01 0.60
C LYS A 234 -26.50 6.16 0.30
N ALA A 235 -26.93 7.36 -0.07
CA ALA A 235 -28.30 7.62 -0.44
C ALA A 235 -28.73 6.80 -1.69
N LEU A 236 -27.86 6.74 -2.70
CA LEU A 236 -28.10 5.96 -3.91
C LEU A 236 -28.26 4.46 -3.65
N LEU A 237 -27.44 3.89 -2.76
CA LEU A 237 -27.36 2.44 -2.53
C LEU A 237 -28.34 1.92 -1.47
N LYS A 238 -28.81 2.79 -0.56
CA LYS A 238 -29.72 2.42 0.53
C LYS A 238 -31.02 1.82 0.00
N ASP A 239 -31.61 2.45 -1.01
CA ASP A 239 -32.89 2.04 -1.58
C ASP A 239 -32.74 0.74 -2.40
N MET A 240 -31.53 0.45 -2.91
CA MET A 240 -31.26 -0.71 -3.78
C MET A 240 -31.02 -2.00 -2.99
N LEU A 241 -30.45 -1.92 -1.78
CA LEU A 241 -30.10 -3.09 -0.98
C LEU A 241 -31.28 -3.70 -0.22
N GLY A 242 -32.33 -2.93 0.04
CA GLY A 242 -33.47 -3.34 0.82
C GLY A 242 -33.22 -3.32 2.35
N GLU A 243 -34.31 -3.18 3.12
CA GLU A 243 -34.25 -3.01 4.58
C GLU A 243 -33.67 -4.21 5.33
N GLN A 244 -33.79 -5.44 4.79
CA GLN A 244 -33.27 -6.65 5.41
C GLN A 244 -31.74 -6.66 5.56
N TYR A 245 -31.03 -5.91 4.72
CA TYR A 245 -29.57 -5.81 4.77
C TYR A 245 -29.09 -4.56 5.52
N ALA A 246 -29.98 -3.66 5.92
CA ALA A 246 -29.64 -2.43 6.61
C ALA A 246 -28.74 -2.62 7.87
N PRO A 247 -28.92 -3.67 8.70
CA PRO A 247 -28.09 -3.90 9.88
C PRO A 247 -26.67 -4.37 9.53
N GLN A 248 -26.45 -4.93 8.34
CA GLN A 248 -25.17 -5.51 7.87
C GLN A 248 -24.41 -4.58 6.94
N PHE A 249 -24.97 -3.41 6.66
CA PHE A 249 -24.53 -2.50 5.62
C PHE A 249 -23.87 -1.26 6.23
N VAL A 250 -22.65 -0.98 5.80
CA VAL A 250 -21.90 0.21 6.19
C VAL A 250 -21.27 0.85 4.95
N ILE A 251 -21.39 2.18 4.82
CA ILE A 251 -20.53 2.92 3.88
C ILE A 251 -19.47 3.66 4.67
N HIS A 252 -18.20 3.44 4.31
CA HIS A 252 -17.06 4.07 4.95
C HIS A 252 -16.03 4.58 3.93
N LYS A 253 -15.14 5.43 4.40
CA LYS A 253 -13.99 5.92 3.66
C LYS A 253 -12.82 4.96 3.83
N ALA A 254 -12.19 4.55 2.71
CA ALA A 254 -10.96 3.78 2.70
C ALA A 254 -9.93 4.49 1.79
N GLY A 255 -9.04 5.28 2.39
CA GLY A 255 -8.15 6.17 1.63
C GLY A 255 -8.97 7.14 0.75
N ASN A 256 -8.74 7.10 -0.56
CA ASN A 256 -9.49 7.90 -1.55
C ASN A 256 -10.77 7.22 -2.05
N SER A 257 -11.15 6.05 -1.51
CA SER A 257 -12.30 5.28 -1.96
C SER A 257 -13.49 5.43 -1.02
N ALA A 258 -14.70 5.38 -1.58
CA ALA A 258 -15.91 5.03 -0.87
C ALA A 258 -16.11 3.53 -0.95
N VAL A 259 -16.50 2.89 0.16
CA VAL A 259 -16.66 1.44 0.23
C VAL A 259 -18.01 1.11 0.84
N LEU A 260 -18.86 0.44 0.07
CA LEU A 260 -20.04 -0.23 0.58
C LEU A 260 -19.61 -1.60 1.13
N ARG A 261 -19.79 -1.83 2.41
CA ARG A 261 -19.39 -3.04 3.12
C ARG A 261 -20.60 -3.79 3.61
N LEU A 262 -20.68 -5.07 3.29
CA LEU A 262 -21.52 -6.04 3.96
C LEU A 262 -20.69 -6.85 4.93
N ILE A 263 -21.26 -7.13 6.11
CA ILE A 263 -20.63 -7.92 7.17
C ILE A 263 -21.24 -9.32 7.14
N ALA A 264 -20.43 -10.31 6.84
CA ALA A 264 -20.80 -11.71 6.96
C ALA A 264 -20.49 -12.22 8.39
N PRO A 265 -21.42 -12.91 9.06
CA PRO A 265 -21.37 -13.19 10.50
C PRO A 265 -20.28 -14.16 10.95
N LYS A 266 -19.63 -14.84 10.03
CA LYS A 266 -18.50 -15.75 10.27
C LYS A 266 -17.35 -15.40 9.35
N TYR A 267 -16.13 -15.82 9.68
CA TYR A 267 -15.00 -15.72 8.76
C TYR A 267 -14.75 -17.06 8.05
N LEU A 268 -14.13 -17.00 6.87
CA LEU A 268 -13.62 -18.16 6.15
C LEU A 268 -12.12 -18.30 6.38
N ASP A 269 -11.68 -19.46 6.78
CA ASP A 269 -10.27 -19.79 6.96
C ASP A 269 -9.80 -20.76 5.88
N TRP A 270 -8.99 -20.30 4.95
CA TRP A 270 -8.42 -21.15 3.89
C TRP A 270 -7.38 -22.18 4.38
N GLN A 271 -7.08 -22.22 5.67
CA GLN A 271 -6.31 -23.31 6.30
C GLN A 271 -7.19 -24.46 6.79
N ILE A 272 -8.51 -24.27 6.87
CA ILE A 272 -9.52 -25.27 7.17
C ILE A 272 -10.04 -25.86 5.85
N PRO A 273 -10.30 -27.19 5.76
CA PRO A 273 -10.86 -27.81 4.58
C PRO A 273 -12.15 -27.12 4.10
N PHE A 274 -12.29 -26.99 2.78
CA PHE A 274 -13.44 -26.33 2.17
C PHE A 274 -14.77 -26.94 2.59
N GLU A 275 -14.84 -28.28 2.68
CA GLU A 275 -16.02 -29.05 3.02
C GLU A 275 -16.55 -28.78 4.42
N GLU A 276 -15.66 -28.41 5.34
CA GLU A 276 -16.04 -28.08 6.73
C GLU A 276 -16.64 -26.67 6.85
N GLN A 277 -16.59 -25.88 5.80
CA GLN A 277 -17.02 -24.47 5.78
C GLN A 277 -18.00 -24.16 4.63
N ILE A 278 -18.56 -25.17 3.99
CA ILE A 278 -19.38 -25.00 2.78
C ILE A 278 -20.58 -24.06 3.00
N ASP A 279 -21.23 -24.16 4.16
CA ASP A 279 -22.37 -23.30 4.52
C ASP A 279 -21.95 -21.83 4.65
N VAL A 280 -20.75 -21.59 5.23
CA VAL A 280 -20.19 -20.24 5.37
C VAL A 280 -19.78 -19.70 4.00
N VAL A 281 -19.22 -20.53 3.13
CA VAL A 281 -18.91 -20.17 1.74
C VAL A 281 -20.17 -19.75 1.01
N GLU A 282 -21.24 -20.52 1.15
CA GLU A 282 -22.53 -20.24 0.50
C GLU A 282 -23.12 -18.90 0.98
N ASP A 283 -23.14 -18.67 2.29
CA ASP A 283 -23.63 -17.40 2.86
C ASP A 283 -22.83 -16.20 2.33
N HIS A 284 -21.50 -16.34 2.22
CA HIS A 284 -20.65 -15.28 1.68
C HIS A 284 -20.86 -15.06 0.19
N LEU A 285 -21.01 -16.12 -0.60
CA LEU A 285 -21.24 -15.99 -2.04
C LEU A 285 -22.60 -15.39 -2.36
N ARG A 286 -23.64 -15.62 -1.52
CA ARG A 286 -24.92 -14.90 -1.63
C ARG A 286 -24.75 -13.39 -1.45
N LEU A 287 -23.91 -12.96 -0.51
CA LEU A 287 -23.62 -11.53 -0.32
C LEU A 287 -22.78 -10.95 -1.47
N VAL A 288 -21.85 -11.74 -2.03
CA VAL A 288 -21.14 -11.35 -3.27
C VAL A 288 -22.10 -11.20 -4.42
N ALA A 289 -23.02 -12.16 -4.61
CA ALA A 289 -24.04 -12.12 -5.63
C ALA A 289 -24.95 -10.88 -5.49
N LEU A 290 -25.38 -10.58 -4.25
CA LEU A 290 -26.15 -9.37 -3.95
C LEU A 290 -25.40 -8.10 -4.38
N LEU A 291 -24.11 -7.97 -4.07
CA LEU A 291 -23.33 -6.80 -4.50
C LEU A 291 -23.08 -6.76 -6.01
N CYS A 292 -22.95 -7.91 -6.67
CA CYS A 292 -22.90 -7.98 -8.13
C CYS A 292 -24.19 -7.48 -8.75
N GLU A 293 -25.36 -7.90 -8.22
CA GLU A 293 -26.66 -7.47 -8.68
C GLU A 293 -26.92 -5.99 -8.40
N THR A 294 -26.57 -5.52 -7.20
CA THR A 294 -26.60 -4.10 -6.85
C THR A 294 -25.78 -3.27 -7.85
N ALA A 295 -24.59 -3.74 -8.19
CA ALA A 295 -23.74 -3.04 -9.16
C ALA A 295 -24.37 -3.00 -10.58
N LYS A 296 -25.14 -4.00 -10.99
CA LYS A 296 -25.87 -3.98 -12.27
C LYS A 296 -26.96 -2.91 -12.32
N GLN A 297 -27.59 -2.64 -11.18
CA GLN A 297 -28.71 -1.70 -11.08
C GLN A 297 -28.26 -0.24 -10.93
N ILE A 298 -26.98 0.01 -10.65
CA ILE A 298 -26.45 1.38 -10.51
C ILE A 298 -26.52 2.09 -11.88
N ASP A 299 -27.14 3.27 -11.87
CA ASP A 299 -27.14 4.17 -13.01
C ASP A 299 -25.72 4.62 -13.36
N ARG A 300 -25.25 4.17 -14.53
CA ARG A 300 -23.91 4.43 -15.03
C ARG A 300 -23.64 5.91 -15.29
N GLU A 301 -24.62 6.63 -15.79
CA GLU A 301 -24.48 8.07 -16.10
C GLU A 301 -24.32 8.85 -14.81
N ARG A 302 -25.16 8.56 -13.81
CA ARG A 302 -25.09 9.18 -12.49
C ARG A 302 -23.76 8.87 -11.79
N LEU A 303 -23.30 7.62 -11.85
CA LEU A 303 -21.99 7.26 -11.27
C LEU A 303 -20.82 7.91 -12.02
N SER A 304 -20.91 8.00 -13.36
CA SER A 304 -19.91 8.67 -14.18
C SER A 304 -19.82 10.16 -13.88
N ALA A 305 -20.93 10.80 -13.53
CA ALA A 305 -20.97 12.20 -13.12
C ALA A 305 -20.13 12.42 -11.82
N PHE A 306 -20.20 11.51 -10.85
CA PHE A 306 -19.33 11.58 -9.65
C PHE A 306 -17.85 11.49 -10.02
N TYR A 307 -17.47 10.62 -10.95
CA TYR A 307 -16.08 10.51 -11.42
C TYR A 307 -15.61 11.72 -12.20
N ALA A 308 -16.49 12.35 -12.98
CA ALA A 308 -16.17 13.58 -13.71
C ALA A 308 -15.87 14.75 -12.76
N VAL A 309 -16.63 14.87 -11.67
CA VAL A 309 -16.42 15.90 -10.64
C VAL A 309 -15.18 15.61 -9.79
N ALA A 310 -14.90 14.33 -9.51
CA ALA A 310 -13.75 13.90 -8.70
C ALA A 310 -12.40 13.97 -9.45
N ALA A 311 -12.40 14.08 -10.79
CA ALA A 311 -11.19 14.33 -11.57
C ALA A 311 -10.92 15.85 -11.55
N PRO A 312 -9.88 16.35 -10.83
CA PRO A 312 -9.50 17.74 -11.01
C PRO A 312 -9.14 17.93 -12.48
N GLU A 313 -9.67 18.97 -13.09
CA GLU A 313 -9.26 19.41 -14.43
C GLU A 313 -7.74 19.36 -14.51
N LYS A 314 -7.23 18.48 -15.36
CA LYS A 314 -5.89 18.63 -15.90
C LYS A 314 -5.97 19.86 -16.79
N LEU A 315 -5.87 21.02 -16.16
CA LEU A 315 -5.66 22.27 -16.85
C LEU A 315 -4.41 22.13 -17.72
N LYS A 316 -4.62 22.43 -18.98
CA LYS A 316 -3.78 22.42 -20.17
C LYS A 316 -2.32 22.76 -19.97
#